data_9799e851fa638aa9aca3847eeee10145
#
_entry.id   9799e851fa638aa9aca3847eeee10145
#
_cell.length_a   1.000
_cell.length_b   1.000
_cell.length_c   1.000
_cell.angle_alpha   90.00
_cell.angle_beta   90.00
_cell.angle_gamma   90.00
#
_symmetry.space_group_name_H-M   'P 1'
#
loop_
_entity.id
_entity.type
_entity.pdbx_description
1 polymer ?
#
loop_
_entity_poly.entity_id
_entity_poly.type
_entity_poly.pdbx_seq_one_letter_code
_entity_poly.pdbx_strand_id
1 'polypeptide(L)'
;MESRGKKFIPIYIFGKKYEVPESLTIQKAMEFSGYRFIRSCGCRGGICGACLTEYRIPGHYSLKVVLACQALIEPEMQITQSPFVPLNRVRYELEKLKNQPGILGKIYPEIYRCLQCNTCTRVCPM
;
A
#
# COMPACT_ATOMS: atom_id res chain seq x y z
N MET A 1 21.90 17.13 -22.77
CA MET A 1 20.70 16.71 -22.02
C MET A 1 20.68 17.50 -20.73
N GLU A 2 19.85 18.51 -20.69
CA GLU A 2 19.63 19.25 -19.44
C GLU A 2 18.90 18.32 -18.46
N SER A 3 19.57 17.98 -17.38
CA SER A 3 18.95 17.39 -16.23
C SER A 3 18.00 18.46 -15.65
N ARG A 4 16.75 18.46 -16.08
CA ARG A 4 15.68 19.20 -15.40
C ARG A 4 15.69 18.74 -13.96
N GLY A 5 16.14 19.63 -13.08
CA GLY A 5 16.19 19.36 -11.66
C GLY A 5 14.81 18.87 -11.21
N LYS A 6 14.74 17.59 -10.87
CA LYS A 6 13.51 17.00 -10.37
C LYS A 6 13.18 17.70 -9.04
N LYS A 7 12.13 18.50 -9.05
CA LYS A 7 11.64 19.14 -7.84
C LYS A 7 11.01 18.08 -6.95
N PHE A 8 11.49 17.98 -5.72
CA PHE A 8 10.91 17.09 -4.72
C PHE A 8 9.84 17.84 -3.92
N ILE A 9 8.75 17.18 -3.66
CA ILE A 9 7.65 17.70 -2.85
C ILE A 9 7.41 16.78 -1.66
N PRO A 10 7.09 17.34 -0.48
CA PRO A 10 6.75 16.55 0.69
C PRO A 10 5.33 16.00 0.56
N ILE A 11 5.16 14.72 0.87
CA ILE A 11 3.86 14.08 1.03
C ILE A 11 3.86 13.26 2.32
N TYR A 12 2.68 13.00 2.85
CA TYR A 12 2.50 12.19 4.04
C TYR A 12 1.73 10.92 3.68
N ILE A 13 2.34 9.80 3.92
CA ILE A 13 1.73 8.48 3.67
C ILE A 13 1.53 7.81 5.04
N PHE A 14 0.28 7.61 5.43
CA PHE A 14 -0.08 7.03 6.73
C PHE A 14 0.60 7.72 7.93
N GLY A 15 0.64 9.05 7.88
CA GLY A 15 1.26 9.87 8.93
C GLY A 15 2.78 10.00 8.88
N LYS A 16 3.46 9.37 7.92
CA LYS A 16 4.91 9.44 7.74
C LYS A 16 5.26 10.32 6.54
N LYS A 17 6.19 11.27 6.76
CA LYS A 17 6.65 12.19 5.72
C LYS A 17 7.61 11.51 4.74
N TYR A 18 7.39 11.74 3.45
CA TYR A 18 8.29 11.34 2.37
C TYR A 18 8.50 12.51 1.41
N GLU A 19 9.68 12.57 0.82
CA GLU A 19 9.98 13.50 -0.27
C GLU A 19 10.01 12.71 -1.58
N VAL A 20 9.16 13.12 -2.51
CA VAL A 20 8.99 12.41 -3.79
C VAL A 20 9.08 13.40 -4.95
N PRO A 21 9.53 12.95 -6.13
CA PRO A 21 9.57 13.79 -7.31
C PRO A 21 8.17 14.31 -7.68
N GLU A 22 8.10 15.57 -8.03
CA GLU A 22 6.90 16.19 -8.61
C GLU A 22 6.44 15.42 -9.87
N SER A 23 5.18 15.51 -10.20
CA SER A 23 4.54 14.90 -11.37
C SER A 23 4.37 13.37 -11.35
N LEU A 24 4.57 12.73 -10.22
CA LEU A 24 4.19 11.33 -10.06
C LEU A 24 2.70 11.17 -9.73
N THR A 25 2.14 10.02 -10.07
CA THR A 25 0.83 9.62 -9.52
C THR A 25 0.99 9.16 -8.08
N ILE A 26 -0.11 9.17 -7.32
CA ILE A 26 -0.11 8.71 -5.92
C ILE A 26 0.48 7.29 -5.82
N GLN A 27 0.08 6.39 -6.70
CA GLN A 27 0.59 5.03 -6.72
C GLN A 27 2.11 4.96 -6.94
N LYS A 28 2.62 5.70 -7.92
CA LYS A 28 4.07 5.75 -8.19
C LYS A 28 4.85 6.45 -7.07
N ALA A 29 4.27 7.46 -6.46
CA ALA A 29 4.88 8.12 -5.30
C ALA A 29 5.00 7.18 -4.11
N MET A 30 3.98 6.37 -3.86
CA MET A 30 4.02 5.33 -2.83
C MET A 30 5.06 4.25 -3.14
N GLU A 31 5.12 3.79 -4.39
CA GLU A 31 6.16 2.83 -4.83
C GLU A 31 7.57 3.41 -4.69
N PHE A 32 7.76 4.67 -5.05
CA PHE A 32 9.04 5.38 -4.86
C PHE A 32 9.44 5.43 -3.37
N SER A 33 8.48 5.60 -2.49
CA SER A 33 8.67 5.61 -1.03
C SER A 33 8.93 4.20 -0.43
N GLY A 34 8.91 3.16 -1.25
CA GLY A 34 9.22 1.78 -0.84
C GLY A 34 8.00 0.89 -0.56
N TYR A 35 6.79 1.35 -0.80
CA TYR A 35 5.59 0.51 -0.69
C TYR A 35 5.48 -0.41 -1.90
N ARG A 36 5.09 -1.64 -1.64
CA ARG A 36 4.83 -2.64 -2.70
C ARG A 36 3.35 -2.95 -2.76
N PHE A 37 2.78 -2.78 -3.94
CA PHE A 37 1.40 -3.14 -4.21
C PHE A 37 1.34 -4.58 -4.71
N ILE A 38 0.96 -5.50 -3.84
CA ILE A 38 0.77 -6.91 -4.20
C ILE A 38 -0.67 -7.14 -4.65
N ARG A 39 -1.64 -6.44 -4.05
CA ARG A 39 -3.07 -6.64 -4.30
C ARG A 39 -3.82 -5.36 -4.67
N SER A 40 -3.21 -4.21 -4.50
CA SER A 40 -3.87 -2.91 -4.66
C SER A 40 -3.59 -2.25 -5.99
N CYS A 41 -3.07 -2.96 -6.95
CA CYS A 41 -2.92 -2.50 -8.31
C CYS A 41 -3.33 -3.60 -9.28
N GLY A 42 -4.22 -3.25 -10.18
CA GLY A 42 -4.62 -4.11 -11.27
C GLY A 42 -4.13 -3.56 -12.60
N CYS A 43 -4.99 -2.80 -13.28
CA CYS A 43 -4.73 -2.32 -14.63
C CYS A 43 -3.71 -1.17 -14.73
N ARG A 44 -3.45 -0.41 -13.67
CA ARG A 44 -2.66 0.84 -13.64
C ARG A 44 -3.13 1.91 -14.65
N GLY A 45 -4.31 1.75 -15.19
CA GLY A 45 -4.89 2.59 -16.25
C GLY A 45 -6.24 3.21 -15.91
N GLY A 46 -6.64 3.19 -14.64
CA GLY A 46 -7.86 3.85 -14.17
C GLY A 46 -9.16 3.08 -14.41
N ILE A 47 -9.10 1.79 -14.71
CA ILE A 47 -10.28 0.98 -15.07
C ILE A 47 -10.72 0.06 -13.92
N CYS A 48 -9.79 -0.66 -13.29
CA CYS A 48 -10.16 -1.72 -12.36
C CYS A 48 -10.63 -1.25 -10.97
N GLY A 49 -10.31 -0.01 -10.59
CA GLY A 49 -10.68 0.55 -9.28
C GLY A 49 -9.92 -0.01 -8.08
N ALA A 50 -9.00 -0.95 -8.28
CA ALA A 50 -8.27 -1.60 -7.20
C ALA A 50 -7.37 -0.66 -6.39
N CYS A 51 -6.97 0.47 -6.96
CA CYS A 51 -6.10 1.46 -6.34
C CYS A 51 -6.84 2.64 -5.70
N LEU A 52 -8.11 2.48 -5.37
CA LEU A 52 -8.91 3.51 -4.71
C LEU A 52 -8.22 3.97 -3.42
N THR A 53 -8.01 5.26 -3.30
CA THR A 53 -7.22 5.84 -2.20
C THR A 53 -7.89 7.11 -1.69
N GLU A 54 -7.87 7.29 -0.39
CA GLU A 54 -8.36 8.49 0.26
C GLU A 54 -7.20 9.39 0.65
N TYR A 55 -7.34 10.67 0.36
CA TYR A 55 -6.36 11.67 0.76
C TYR A 55 -7.00 12.96 1.24
N ARG A 56 -6.22 13.72 1.97
CA ARG A 56 -6.58 15.03 2.49
C ARG A 56 -5.48 16.03 2.18
N ILE A 57 -5.88 17.26 1.90
CA ILE A 57 -4.96 18.40 1.76
C ILE A 57 -5.10 19.25 3.03
N PRO A 58 -4.00 19.68 3.66
CA PRO A 58 -4.04 20.61 4.79
C PRO A 58 -4.85 21.86 4.46
N GLY A 59 -5.73 22.26 5.36
CA GLY A 59 -6.64 23.40 5.15
C GLY A 59 -8.00 23.05 4.52
N HIS A 60 -8.17 21.82 4.04
CA HIS A 60 -9.45 21.30 3.56
C HIS A 60 -9.96 20.23 4.51
N TYR A 61 -11.21 20.35 4.95
CA TYR A 61 -11.83 19.37 5.87
C TYR A 61 -12.36 18.12 5.16
N SER A 62 -12.55 18.19 3.85
CA SER A 62 -13.10 17.08 3.08
C SER A 62 -12.03 16.09 2.66
N LEU A 63 -12.31 14.80 2.88
CA LEU A 63 -11.56 13.70 2.28
C LEU A 63 -11.92 13.59 0.80
N LYS A 64 -10.92 13.40 -0.02
CA LYS A 64 -11.09 13.11 -1.46
C LYS A 64 -10.76 11.66 -1.72
N VAL A 65 -11.58 11.02 -2.53
CA VAL A 65 -11.41 9.63 -2.95
C VAL A 65 -11.05 9.61 -4.42
N VAL A 66 -9.92 9.01 -4.75
CA VAL A 66 -9.38 9.00 -6.13
C VAL A 66 -8.75 7.65 -6.46
N LEU A 67 -8.52 7.43 -7.74
CA LEU A 67 -7.72 6.30 -8.20
C LEU A 67 -6.23 6.68 -8.14
N ALA A 68 -5.47 6.00 -7.31
CA ALA A 68 -4.07 6.31 -7.08
C ALA A 68 -3.18 6.19 -8.34
N CYS A 69 -3.59 5.37 -9.31
CA CYS A 69 -2.87 5.23 -10.57
C CYS A 69 -3.07 6.40 -11.54
N GLN A 70 -4.07 7.26 -11.30
CA GLN A 70 -4.42 8.39 -12.17
C GLN A 70 -4.21 9.74 -11.51
N ALA A 71 -4.45 9.84 -10.21
CA ALA A 71 -4.33 11.10 -9.48
C ALA A 71 -2.86 11.48 -9.27
N LEU A 72 -2.53 12.72 -9.61
CA LEU A 72 -1.21 13.29 -9.37
C LEU A 72 -1.06 13.70 -7.90
N ILE A 73 0.16 13.65 -7.41
CA ILE A 73 0.49 14.12 -6.08
C ILE A 73 0.52 15.65 -6.01
N GLU A 74 0.10 16.18 -4.88
CA GLU A 74 0.16 17.60 -4.56
C GLU A 74 1.06 17.82 -3.33
N PRO A 75 1.71 19.00 -3.20
CA PRO A 75 2.49 19.29 -2.01
C PRO A 75 1.68 19.16 -0.73
N GLU A 76 2.29 18.57 0.31
CA GLU A 76 1.68 18.34 1.62
C GLU A 76 0.44 17.43 1.61
N MET A 77 0.18 16.72 0.53
CA MET A 77 -0.90 15.74 0.44
C MET A 77 -0.76 14.67 1.55
N GLN A 78 -1.84 14.46 2.28
CA GLN A 78 -1.91 13.43 3.32
C GLN A 78 -2.75 12.25 2.83
N ILE A 79 -2.09 11.14 2.54
CA ILE A 79 -2.75 9.88 2.19
C ILE A 79 -3.17 9.21 3.48
N THR A 80 -4.48 9.17 3.75
CA THR A 80 -5.03 8.70 5.02
C THR A 80 -5.38 7.23 4.99
N GLN A 81 -5.87 6.75 3.87
CA GLN A 81 -6.26 5.36 3.71
C GLN A 81 -6.11 4.90 2.27
N SER A 82 -5.48 3.75 2.14
CA SER A 82 -5.60 2.91 0.96
C SER A 82 -6.12 1.57 1.46
N PRO A 83 -7.37 1.21 1.19
CA PRO A 83 -7.98 0.03 1.79
C PRO A 83 -7.29 -1.28 1.41
N PHE A 84 -6.39 -1.22 0.45
CA PHE A 84 -5.72 -2.38 -0.13
C PHE A 84 -4.21 -2.44 0.17
N VAL A 85 -3.63 -1.42 0.76
CA VAL A 85 -2.22 -1.45 1.20
C VAL A 85 -2.18 -1.92 2.63
N PRO A 86 -1.49 -3.01 2.95
CA PRO A 86 -1.36 -3.44 4.32
C PRO A 86 -0.67 -2.34 5.14
N LEU A 87 -1.35 -1.88 6.19
CA LEU A 87 -0.87 -0.82 7.09
C LEU A 87 0.40 -1.22 7.84
N ASN A 88 0.61 -2.50 8.02
CA ASN A 88 1.76 -3.05 8.72
C ASN A 88 2.51 -4.01 7.82
N ARG A 89 3.75 -3.68 7.50
CA ARG A 89 4.71 -4.67 7.03
C ARG A 89 5.11 -5.53 8.20
N VAL A 90 4.57 -6.71 8.29
CA VAL A 90 5.08 -7.71 9.21
C VAL A 90 6.42 -8.19 8.66
N ARG A 91 7.49 -7.84 9.33
CA ARG A 91 8.83 -8.39 9.05
C ARG A 91 9.00 -9.63 9.88
N TYR A 92 9.16 -10.75 9.23
CA TYR A 92 9.52 -11.99 9.88
C TYR A 92 11.03 -12.19 9.77
N GLU A 93 11.69 -12.30 10.90
CA GLU A 93 13.07 -12.75 10.94
C GLU A 93 13.06 -14.28 11.03
N LEU A 94 13.27 -14.93 9.90
CA LEU A 94 13.22 -16.40 9.79
C LEU A 94 14.14 -17.10 10.79
N GLU A 95 15.25 -16.45 11.16
CA GLU A 95 16.18 -17.03 12.14
C GLU A 95 15.60 -17.10 13.55
N LYS A 96 14.78 -16.12 13.94
CA LYS A 96 14.05 -16.14 15.21
C LYS A 96 12.88 -17.12 15.23
N LEU A 97 12.44 -17.53 14.05
CA LEU A 97 11.31 -18.45 13.87
C LEU A 97 11.74 -19.93 13.85
N LYS A 98 13.04 -20.20 13.78
CA LYS A 98 13.56 -21.56 13.76
C LYS A 98 13.20 -22.31 15.05
N ASN A 99 12.51 -23.41 14.89
CA ASN A 99 12.28 -24.44 15.91
C ASN A 99 11.28 -24.10 17.05
N GLN A 100 10.34 -23.20 16.85
CA GLN A 100 9.25 -23.06 17.82
C GLN A 100 7.95 -23.68 17.29
N PRO A 101 7.52 -24.84 17.82
CA PRO A 101 6.21 -25.40 17.49
C PRO A 101 5.11 -24.41 17.89
N GLY A 102 4.11 -24.26 17.01
CA GLY A 102 2.98 -23.36 17.25
C GLY A 102 3.19 -21.89 16.90
N ILE A 103 4.34 -21.50 16.32
CA ILE A 103 4.60 -20.11 15.96
C ILE A 103 3.63 -19.58 14.91
N LEU A 104 3.19 -20.42 13.96
CA LEU A 104 2.18 -20.06 12.97
C LEU A 104 0.87 -19.66 13.62
N GLY A 105 0.47 -20.33 14.69
CA GLY A 105 -0.73 -20.00 15.42
C GLY A 105 -0.63 -18.70 16.23
N LYS A 106 0.57 -18.27 16.61
CA LYS A 106 0.78 -16.95 17.22
C LYS A 106 0.68 -15.82 16.20
N ILE A 107 1.15 -16.05 14.98
CA ILE A 107 1.14 -15.07 13.89
C ILE A 107 -0.24 -15.02 13.23
N TYR A 108 -0.85 -16.17 13.01
CA TYR A 108 -2.15 -16.34 12.37
C TYR A 108 -3.07 -17.20 13.25
N PRO A 109 -3.67 -16.65 14.30
CA PRO A 109 -4.56 -17.42 15.18
C PRO A 109 -5.75 -18.02 14.45
N GLU A 110 -6.11 -17.47 13.29
CA GLU A 110 -7.19 -17.98 12.44
C GLU A 110 -6.91 -19.39 11.89
N ILE A 111 -5.65 -19.82 11.86
CA ILE A 111 -5.29 -21.17 11.38
C ILE A 111 -5.94 -22.26 12.24
N TYR A 112 -6.19 -22.00 13.52
CA TYR A 112 -6.84 -22.94 14.41
C TYR A 112 -8.36 -23.07 14.17
N ARG A 113 -8.94 -22.14 13.41
CA ARG A 113 -10.34 -22.19 13.00
C ARG A 113 -10.54 -22.86 11.64
N CYS A 114 -9.45 -23.31 11.03
CA CYS A 114 -9.51 -23.98 9.75
C CYS A 114 -10.21 -25.33 9.87
N LEU A 115 -11.32 -25.51 9.16
CA LEU A 115 -12.09 -26.74 9.11
C LEU A 115 -11.53 -27.78 8.12
N GLN A 116 -10.40 -27.47 7.46
CA GLN A 116 -9.76 -28.33 6.45
C GLN A 116 -10.71 -28.72 5.29
N CYS A 117 -11.64 -27.87 4.95
CA CYS A 117 -12.62 -28.14 3.89
C CYS A 117 -12.03 -28.05 2.47
N ASN A 118 -10.77 -27.65 2.32
CA ASN A 118 -10.04 -27.51 1.05
C ASN A 118 -10.65 -26.51 0.04
N THR A 119 -11.62 -25.69 0.44
CA THR A 119 -12.24 -24.70 -0.47
C THR A 119 -11.21 -23.69 -0.96
N CYS A 120 -10.36 -23.19 -0.07
CA CYS A 120 -9.31 -22.21 -0.43
C CYS A 120 -8.31 -22.76 -1.46
N THR A 121 -7.99 -24.05 -1.40
CA THR A 121 -7.07 -24.69 -2.35
C THR A 121 -7.72 -24.92 -3.71
N ARG A 122 -9.03 -25.13 -3.76
CA ARG A 122 -9.77 -25.33 -5.01
C ARG A 122 -9.99 -24.03 -5.79
N VAL A 123 -10.15 -22.90 -5.09
CA VAL A 123 -10.42 -21.59 -5.72
C VAL A 123 -9.16 -20.74 -5.90
N CYS A 124 -8.03 -21.16 -5.34
CA CYS A 124 -6.77 -20.44 -5.50
C CYS A 124 -6.25 -20.63 -6.93
N PRO A 125 -5.99 -19.54 -7.68
CA PRO A 125 -5.54 -19.64 -9.08
C PRO A 125 -4.06 -20.00 -9.26
N MET A 126 -3.37 -20.33 -8.19
CA MET A 126 -1.96 -20.77 -8.24
C MET A 126 -1.83 -22.28 -8.46
#